data_37e7461c50c101a1f1c4f6651d68d7d0
#
_entry.id   37e7461c50c101a1f1c4f6651d68d7d0
#
_cell.length_a   1.000
_cell.length_b   1.000
_cell.length_c   1.000
_cell.angle_alpha   90.00
_cell.angle_beta   90.00
_cell.angle_gamma   90.00
#
_symmetry.space_group_name_H-M   'P 1'
#
loop_
_entity.id
_entity.type
_entity.pdbx_description
1 polymer ?
#
loop_
_entity_poly.entity_id
_entity_poly.type
_entity_poly.pdbx_seq_one_letter_code
_entity_poly.pdbx_strand_id
1 'polypeptide(L)'
;TTGRWAWVAPWGWTWVDDAPWGFAPFHYGRWVYVGASWCWSPGTYVRRPVYAPALVAWIGGPRLQIGITVGGGPAVGWVPLAPREVYVPTYRVSPGYVRSVNVTHVTNITNITTIINNPQQAVGERDYRNRKFPHAVTVVPANTLTTRQPVAAAAAQWRSSPAVRELGNEPPRGN
;
A
#
# COMPACT_ATOMS: atom_id res chain seq x y z
N THR A 1 7.77 11.31 -1.87
CA THR A 1 6.65 11.62 -0.96
C THR A 1 7.17 11.84 0.44
N THR A 2 6.65 12.86 1.09
CA THR A 2 6.91 13.20 2.47
C THR A 2 5.61 13.11 3.25
N GLY A 3 5.63 12.44 4.37
CA GLY A 3 4.45 12.23 5.18
C GLY A 3 4.70 11.23 6.30
N ARG A 4 3.64 10.87 6.97
CA ARG A 4 3.66 9.97 8.13
C ARG A 4 2.43 9.09 8.20
N TRP A 5 2.53 8.01 8.93
CA TRP A 5 1.40 7.17 9.28
C TRP A 5 0.78 7.63 10.60
N ALA A 6 -0.54 7.62 10.68
CA ALA A 6 -1.30 7.87 11.89
C ALA A 6 -2.37 6.80 12.05
N TRP A 7 -2.61 6.36 13.28
CA TRP A 7 -3.71 5.47 13.58
C TRP A 7 -5.01 6.25 13.71
N VAL A 8 -5.97 5.96 12.82
CA VAL A 8 -7.27 6.64 12.77
C VAL A 8 -8.39 5.61 12.71
N ALA A 9 -9.21 5.50 13.77
CA ALA A 9 -10.37 4.62 13.74
C ALA A 9 -11.43 5.11 12.74
N PRO A 10 -12.15 4.24 12.03
CA PRO A 10 -12.07 2.78 12.05
C PRO A 10 -11.04 2.19 11.09
N TRP A 11 -10.33 2.99 10.29
CA TRP A 11 -9.44 2.53 9.19
C TRP A 11 -8.10 1.97 9.65
N GLY A 12 -7.66 2.29 10.88
CA GLY A 12 -6.32 1.92 11.33
C GLY A 12 -5.24 2.83 10.74
N TRP A 13 -4.16 2.24 10.22
CA TRP A 13 -3.06 3.02 9.66
C TRP A 13 -3.50 3.81 8.44
N THR A 14 -3.37 5.14 8.57
CA THR A 14 -3.80 6.13 7.59
C THR A 14 -2.62 6.99 7.20
N TRP A 15 -2.40 7.18 5.89
CA TRP A 15 -1.36 8.06 5.39
C TRP A 15 -1.77 9.52 5.55
N VAL A 16 -0.86 10.32 6.09
CA VAL A 16 -0.98 11.77 6.18
C VAL A 16 0.18 12.38 5.40
N ASP A 17 -0.11 12.93 4.24
CA ASP A 17 0.89 13.56 3.37
C ASP A 17 1.19 14.99 3.84
N ASP A 18 2.46 15.40 3.74
CA ASP A 18 2.88 16.76 4.11
C ASP A 18 2.57 17.78 2.99
N ALA A 19 2.38 17.30 1.75
CA ALA A 19 2.05 18.17 0.63
C ALA A 19 0.55 18.46 0.57
N PRO A 20 0.12 19.71 0.35
CA PRO A 20 -1.30 20.07 0.25
C PRO A 20 -2.06 19.31 -0.86
N TRP A 21 -1.37 18.93 -1.94
CA TRP A 21 -1.94 18.17 -3.05
C TRP A 21 -1.98 16.66 -2.80
N GLY A 22 -1.31 16.18 -1.76
CA GLY A 22 -1.13 14.74 -1.51
C GLY A 22 -2.39 14.02 -1.05
N PHE A 23 -3.41 14.72 -0.55
CA PHE A 23 -4.62 14.09 -0.05
C PHE A 23 -5.30 13.20 -1.12
N ALA A 24 -5.65 13.76 -2.28
CA ALA A 24 -6.35 13.01 -3.30
C ALA A 24 -5.51 11.83 -3.87
N PRO A 25 -4.25 12.00 -4.28
CA PRO A 25 -3.47 10.93 -4.87
C PRO A 25 -3.20 9.72 -3.97
N PHE A 26 -3.20 9.90 -2.65
CA PHE A 26 -2.92 8.79 -1.72
C PHE A 26 -4.17 8.10 -1.17
N HIS A 27 -5.33 8.73 -1.27
CA HIS A 27 -6.61 8.20 -0.79
C HIS A 27 -7.57 7.79 -1.90
N TYR A 28 -7.26 8.14 -3.16
CA TYR A 28 -8.04 7.83 -4.35
C TYR A 28 -7.14 7.47 -5.53
N GLY A 29 -7.62 6.68 -6.46
CA GLY A 29 -6.88 6.33 -7.67
C GLY A 29 -5.76 5.30 -7.47
N ARG A 30 -4.80 5.34 -8.37
CA ARG A 30 -3.67 4.42 -8.42
C ARG A 30 -2.42 5.14 -8.91
N TRP A 31 -1.28 4.48 -8.77
CA TRP A 31 0.00 5.00 -9.25
C TRP A 31 0.59 4.14 -10.36
N VAL A 32 1.19 4.77 -11.35
CA VAL A 32 1.86 4.12 -12.48
C VAL A 32 3.22 4.77 -12.72
N TYR A 33 4.22 3.95 -13.05
CA TYR A 33 5.56 4.41 -13.41
C TYR A 33 5.72 4.44 -14.92
N VAL A 34 5.85 5.63 -15.49
CA VAL A 34 5.92 5.87 -16.94
C VAL A 34 7.02 6.90 -17.23
N GLY A 35 7.88 6.62 -18.22
CA GLY A 35 8.92 7.56 -18.64
C GLY A 35 9.84 8.00 -17.51
N ALA A 36 10.24 7.08 -16.64
CA ALA A 36 11.06 7.34 -15.46
C ALA A 36 10.41 8.25 -14.39
N SER A 37 9.11 8.41 -14.42
CA SER A 37 8.36 9.24 -13.48
C SER A 37 7.14 8.52 -12.91
N TRP A 38 6.80 8.82 -11.66
CA TRP A 38 5.57 8.37 -11.04
C TRP A 38 4.42 9.29 -11.42
N CYS A 39 3.37 8.70 -11.97
CA CYS A 39 2.14 9.40 -12.40
C CYS A 39 0.94 8.88 -11.64
N TRP A 40 0.07 9.78 -11.22
CA TRP A 40 -1.19 9.42 -10.61
C TRP A 40 -2.27 9.14 -11.66
N SER A 41 -3.02 8.05 -11.47
CA SER A 41 -4.14 7.66 -12.32
C SER A 41 -5.44 7.71 -11.51
N PRO A 42 -6.35 8.66 -11.77
CA PRO A 42 -7.63 8.74 -11.05
C PRO A 42 -8.58 7.58 -11.37
N GLY A 43 -8.40 6.93 -12.51
CA GLY A 43 -9.29 5.86 -12.98
C GLY A 43 -10.59 6.39 -13.60
N THR A 44 -11.60 5.51 -13.66
CA THR A 44 -12.92 5.87 -14.19
C THR A 44 -13.62 6.85 -13.26
N TYR A 45 -14.25 7.88 -13.85
CA TYR A 45 -15.00 8.86 -13.08
C TYR A 45 -16.16 8.22 -12.31
N VAL A 46 -16.28 8.57 -11.05
CA VAL A 46 -17.42 8.26 -10.20
C VAL A 46 -17.85 9.52 -9.46
N ARG A 47 -19.17 9.74 -9.38
CA ARG A 47 -19.72 10.96 -8.77
C ARG A 47 -19.35 11.13 -7.28
N ARG A 48 -19.23 10.02 -6.57
CA ARG A 48 -18.88 9.99 -5.14
C ARG A 48 -17.78 8.96 -4.93
N PRO A 49 -16.52 9.33 -5.06
CA PRO A 49 -15.41 8.43 -4.80
C PRO A 49 -15.39 8.05 -3.32
N VAL A 50 -15.02 6.80 -3.07
CA VAL A 50 -14.95 6.25 -1.71
C VAL A 50 -13.52 6.37 -1.20
N TYR A 51 -13.39 6.90 -0.01
CA TYR A 51 -12.12 7.11 0.68
C TYR A 51 -11.47 5.79 1.10
N ALA A 52 -10.15 5.73 0.95
CA ALA A 52 -9.29 4.70 1.54
C ALA A 52 -8.19 5.36 2.39
N PRO A 53 -7.79 4.76 3.51
CA PRO A 53 -6.76 5.34 4.40
C PRO A 53 -5.39 5.45 3.75
N ALA A 54 -5.07 4.52 2.84
CA ALA A 54 -3.92 4.57 1.95
C ALA A 54 -4.08 3.49 0.87
N LEU A 55 -3.91 3.85 -0.39
CA LEU A 55 -4.03 2.91 -1.52
C LEU A 55 -2.69 2.22 -1.80
N VAL A 56 -2.26 1.45 -0.84
CA VAL A 56 -1.05 0.65 -0.86
C VAL A 56 -1.35 -0.83 -0.62
N ALA A 57 -0.44 -1.69 -1.08
CA ALA A 57 -0.35 -3.06 -0.63
C ALA A 57 0.72 -3.17 0.44
N TRP A 58 0.35 -3.67 1.60
CA TRP A 58 1.31 -3.98 2.65
C TRP A 58 2.05 -5.27 2.32
N ILE A 59 3.37 -5.22 2.31
CA ILE A 59 4.22 -6.40 2.17
C ILE A 59 4.14 -7.17 3.49
N GLY A 60 3.86 -8.48 3.41
CA GLY A 60 3.59 -9.28 4.61
C GLY A 60 2.12 -9.27 5.06
N GLY A 61 1.25 -8.63 4.29
CA GLY A 61 -0.20 -8.61 4.51
C GLY A 61 -0.66 -7.83 5.73
N PRO A 62 -1.86 -8.12 6.26
CA PRO A 62 -2.47 -7.34 7.35
C PRO A 62 -1.70 -7.32 8.67
N ARG A 63 -0.83 -8.29 8.89
CA ARG A 63 0.04 -8.33 10.08
C ARG A 63 1.24 -7.39 9.97
N LEU A 64 1.47 -6.80 8.82
CA LEU A 64 2.56 -5.87 8.51
C LEU A 64 3.97 -6.41 8.79
N GLN A 65 4.12 -7.73 8.91
CA GLN A 65 5.41 -8.37 9.22
C GLN A 65 6.03 -8.92 7.93
N ILE A 66 7.14 -8.36 7.53
CA ILE A 66 7.84 -8.75 6.28
C ILE A 66 9.01 -9.72 6.52
N GLY A 67 9.19 -10.20 7.74
CA GLY A 67 10.23 -11.18 8.08
C GLY A 67 11.66 -10.66 8.06
N ILE A 68 11.87 -9.37 7.91
CA ILE A 68 13.18 -8.72 8.00
C ILE A 68 13.23 -7.75 9.18
N THR A 69 14.44 -7.44 9.64
CA THR A 69 14.69 -6.43 10.67
C THR A 69 15.46 -5.25 10.09
N VAL A 70 15.12 -4.06 10.53
CA VAL A 70 15.87 -2.83 10.26
C VAL A 70 15.98 -2.02 11.54
N GLY A 71 17.12 -1.40 11.76
CA GLY A 71 17.34 -0.63 12.98
C GLY A 71 17.26 -1.43 14.28
N GLY A 72 17.54 -2.74 14.23
CA GLY A 72 17.48 -3.62 15.40
C GLY A 72 16.08 -4.09 15.80
N GLY A 73 15.06 -3.79 15.00
CA GLY A 73 13.67 -4.19 15.25
C GLY A 73 12.92 -4.68 14.02
N PRO A 74 11.65 -5.10 14.18
CA PRO A 74 10.84 -5.54 13.06
C PRO A 74 10.62 -4.40 12.06
N ALA A 75 10.56 -4.75 10.78
CA ALA A 75 10.28 -3.81 9.71
C ALA A 75 8.86 -3.96 9.17
N VAL A 76 8.34 -2.89 8.61
CA VAL A 76 7.10 -2.85 7.82
C VAL A 76 7.41 -2.28 6.45
N GLY A 77 6.67 -2.73 5.43
CA GLY A 77 6.87 -2.28 4.08
C GLY A 77 5.57 -2.23 3.29
N TRP A 78 5.55 -1.38 2.27
CA TRP A 78 4.41 -1.23 1.38
C TRP A 78 4.84 -0.82 -0.03
N VAL A 79 3.92 -0.98 -0.96
CA VAL A 79 4.06 -0.58 -2.35
C VAL A 79 2.76 0.10 -2.81
N PRO A 80 2.82 1.20 -3.58
CA PRO A 80 1.62 1.83 -4.12
C PRO A 80 0.92 0.89 -5.11
N LEU A 81 -0.41 0.83 -5.05
CA LEU A 81 -1.21 0.04 -5.97
C LEU A 81 -1.17 0.63 -7.38
N ALA A 82 -1.03 -0.24 -8.38
CA ALA A 82 -1.13 0.07 -9.79
C ALA A 82 -2.59 0.03 -10.29
N PRO A 83 -2.90 0.62 -11.47
CA PRO A 83 -4.20 0.45 -12.12
C PRO A 83 -4.59 -1.02 -12.26
N ARG A 84 -5.88 -1.31 -12.03
CA ARG A 84 -6.51 -2.64 -12.03
C ARG A 84 -6.13 -3.55 -10.86
N GLU A 85 -5.30 -3.10 -9.94
CA GLU A 85 -5.04 -3.86 -8.71
C GLU A 85 -6.11 -3.57 -7.67
N VAL A 86 -6.55 -4.64 -6.99
CA VAL A 86 -7.57 -4.56 -5.96
C VAL A 86 -6.96 -4.05 -4.67
N TYR A 87 -7.56 -3.01 -4.10
CA TYR A 87 -7.28 -2.60 -2.73
C TYR A 87 -7.93 -3.58 -1.75
N VAL A 88 -7.12 -4.14 -0.85
CA VAL A 88 -7.56 -5.06 0.20
C VAL A 88 -7.48 -4.34 1.54
N PRO A 89 -8.62 -3.99 2.16
CA PRO A 89 -8.64 -3.34 3.46
C PRO A 89 -8.02 -4.21 4.57
N THR A 90 -7.29 -3.59 5.48
CA THR A 90 -6.73 -4.23 6.68
C THR A 90 -7.61 -4.07 7.91
N TYR A 91 -8.76 -3.44 7.76
CA TYR A 91 -9.76 -3.19 8.79
C TYR A 91 -11.10 -3.84 8.42
N ARG A 92 -12.01 -3.91 9.38
CA ARG A 92 -13.33 -4.53 9.17
C ARG A 92 -14.18 -3.69 8.23
N VAL A 93 -14.68 -4.30 7.18
CA VAL A 93 -15.46 -3.65 6.12
C VAL A 93 -16.65 -4.48 5.67
N SER A 94 -17.59 -3.82 4.96
CA SER A 94 -18.69 -4.48 4.28
C SER A 94 -18.32 -4.87 2.83
N PRO A 95 -19.03 -5.84 2.22
CA PRO A 95 -18.88 -6.17 0.80
C PRO A 95 -19.09 -4.96 -0.12
N GLY A 96 -20.06 -4.11 0.23
CA GLY A 96 -20.34 -2.88 -0.51
C GLY A 96 -19.17 -1.91 -0.52
N TYR A 97 -18.49 -1.75 0.62
CA TYR A 97 -17.28 -0.92 0.68
C TYR A 97 -16.15 -1.47 -0.20
N VAL A 98 -15.87 -2.78 -0.16
CA VAL A 98 -14.82 -3.39 -1.00
C VAL A 98 -15.07 -3.14 -2.48
N ARG A 99 -16.32 -3.25 -2.93
CA ARG A 99 -16.67 -2.91 -4.32
C ARG A 99 -16.47 -1.44 -4.61
N SER A 100 -17.03 -0.58 -3.78
CA SER A 100 -17.07 0.88 -4.03
C SER A 100 -15.69 1.54 -3.97
N VAL A 101 -14.82 1.09 -3.07
CA VAL A 101 -13.45 1.63 -2.95
C VAL A 101 -12.56 1.24 -4.14
N ASN A 102 -12.91 0.17 -4.85
CA ASN A 102 -12.16 -0.33 -6.01
C ASN A 102 -12.75 0.04 -7.36
N VAL A 103 -13.98 0.55 -7.42
CA VAL A 103 -14.77 0.68 -8.66
C VAL A 103 -14.11 1.53 -9.75
N THR A 104 -13.27 2.48 -9.38
CA THR A 104 -12.56 3.34 -10.35
C THR A 104 -11.51 2.61 -11.18
N HIS A 105 -11.03 1.46 -10.71
CA HIS A 105 -10.00 0.67 -11.38
C HIS A 105 -10.36 -0.80 -11.57
N VAL A 106 -11.31 -1.32 -10.80
CA VAL A 106 -11.71 -2.73 -10.84
C VAL A 106 -13.23 -2.82 -10.87
N THR A 107 -13.78 -3.19 -12.01
CA THR A 107 -15.24 -3.28 -12.19
C THR A 107 -15.82 -4.61 -11.72
N ASN A 108 -15.01 -5.68 -11.72
CA ASN A 108 -15.45 -7.02 -11.32
C ASN A 108 -14.48 -7.59 -10.28
N ILE A 109 -14.95 -7.76 -9.06
CA ILE A 109 -14.21 -8.38 -7.96
C ILE A 109 -14.88 -9.72 -7.65
N THR A 110 -14.24 -10.82 -8.04
CA THR A 110 -14.82 -12.16 -7.93
C THR A 110 -14.82 -12.68 -6.49
N ASN A 111 -13.77 -12.56 -5.74
CA ASN A 111 -13.61 -13.21 -4.43
C ASN A 111 -13.77 -12.25 -3.24
N ILE A 112 -14.86 -11.47 -3.21
CA ILE A 112 -15.11 -10.51 -2.11
C ILE A 112 -15.18 -11.20 -0.74
N THR A 113 -15.81 -12.38 -0.66
CA THR A 113 -15.90 -13.13 0.59
C THR A 113 -14.52 -13.50 1.12
N THR A 114 -13.62 -13.94 0.25
CA THR A 114 -12.22 -14.24 0.62
C THR A 114 -11.51 -12.99 1.11
N ILE A 115 -11.67 -11.86 0.43
CA ILE A 115 -11.06 -10.58 0.84
C ILE A 115 -11.52 -10.17 2.24
N ILE A 116 -12.79 -10.32 2.55
CA ILE A 116 -13.37 -9.91 3.83
C ILE A 116 -12.98 -10.87 4.96
N ASN A 117 -13.09 -12.18 4.72
CA ASN A 117 -12.89 -13.18 5.75
C ASN A 117 -11.42 -13.55 5.96
N ASN A 118 -10.61 -13.46 4.92
CA ASN A 118 -9.19 -13.76 4.96
C ASN A 118 -8.37 -12.80 4.08
N PRO A 119 -8.21 -11.54 4.50
CA PRO A 119 -7.47 -10.55 3.71
C PRO A 119 -6.01 -10.95 3.47
N GLN A 120 -5.43 -11.75 4.34
CA GLN A 120 -4.05 -12.22 4.20
C GLN A 120 -3.89 -13.16 3.00
N GLN A 121 -4.82 -14.10 2.80
CA GLN A 121 -4.84 -14.98 1.64
C GLN A 121 -5.09 -14.18 0.35
N ALA A 122 -5.97 -13.20 0.40
CA ALA A 122 -6.25 -12.33 -0.74
C ALA A 122 -5.03 -11.50 -1.19
N VAL A 123 -4.12 -11.18 -0.28
CA VAL A 123 -2.87 -10.44 -0.55
C VAL A 123 -1.74 -11.37 -0.99
N GLY A 124 -1.63 -12.55 -0.39
CA GLY A 124 -0.49 -13.47 -0.58
C GLY A 124 -0.33 -14.03 -1.99
N GLU A 125 -1.40 -14.04 -2.78
CA GLU A 125 -1.43 -14.58 -4.14
C GLU A 125 -1.21 -13.51 -5.24
N ARG A 126 -0.88 -12.26 -4.88
CA ARG A 126 -0.84 -11.15 -5.84
C ARG A 126 0.56 -10.66 -6.12
N ASP A 127 0.89 -10.66 -7.40
CA ASP A 127 2.06 -9.96 -7.92
C ASP A 127 1.70 -8.48 -8.16
N TYR A 128 2.22 -7.60 -7.30
CA TYR A 128 2.00 -6.16 -7.42
C TYR A 128 2.95 -5.56 -8.43
N ARG A 129 2.41 -5.03 -9.54
CA ARG A 129 3.17 -4.53 -10.70
C ARG A 129 4.19 -3.47 -10.35
N ASN A 130 3.84 -2.58 -9.42
CA ASN A 130 4.73 -1.49 -9.04
C ASN A 130 5.95 -1.96 -8.25
N ARG A 131 5.92 -3.15 -7.66
CA ARG A 131 7.01 -3.69 -6.83
C ARG A 131 8.37 -3.74 -7.55
N LYS A 132 8.37 -3.96 -8.86
CA LYS A 132 9.58 -4.05 -9.69
C LYS A 132 10.20 -2.70 -10.07
N PHE A 133 9.50 -1.59 -9.85
CA PHE A 133 9.98 -0.28 -10.24
C PHE A 133 10.89 0.34 -9.16
N PRO A 134 11.84 1.21 -9.57
CA PRO A 134 12.75 1.86 -8.63
C PRO A 134 11.98 2.65 -7.57
N HIS A 135 12.39 2.50 -6.32
CA HIS A 135 11.84 3.22 -5.17
C HIS A 135 10.33 3.01 -4.90
N ALA A 136 9.71 2.01 -5.52
CA ALA A 136 8.30 1.70 -5.28
C ALA A 136 8.07 1.07 -3.90
N VAL A 137 8.95 0.15 -3.50
CA VAL A 137 8.90 -0.47 -2.18
C VAL A 137 9.50 0.46 -1.15
N THR A 138 8.71 0.80 -0.14
CA THR A 138 9.16 1.56 1.02
C THR A 138 9.20 0.64 2.23
N VAL A 139 10.32 0.64 2.94
CA VAL A 139 10.51 -0.16 4.16
C VAL A 139 11.05 0.75 5.27
N VAL A 140 10.45 0.64 6.44
CA VAL A 140 10.84 1.39 7.64
C VAL A 140 10.80 0.48 8.87
N PRO A 141 11.51 0.84 9.95
CA PRO A 141 11.28 0.20 11.25
C PRO A 141 9.82 0.34 11.68
N ALA A 142 9.24 -0.69 12.26
CA ALA A 142 7.82 -0.68 12.65
C ALA A 142 7.47 0.45 13.63
N ASN A 143 8.42 0.88 14.47
CA ASN A 143 8.22 1.99 15.40
C ASN A 143 8.05 3.35 14.69
N THR A 144 8.46 3.47 13.43
CA THR A 144 8.19 4.68 12.62
C THR A 144 6.70 4.99 12.54
N LEU A 145 5.86 3.94 12.46
CA LEU A 145 4.40 4.11 12.45
C LEU A 145 3.87 4.53 13.81
N THR A 146 4.24 3.82 14.86
CA THR A 146 3.72 4.05 16.21
C THR A 146 4.15 5.40 16.80
N THR A 147 5.32 5.89 16.44
CA THR A 147 5.85 7.19 16.88
C THR A 147 5.52 8.34 15.92
N ARG A 148 4.77 8.07 14.84
CA ARG A 148 4.36 9.05 13.80
C ARG A 148 5.54 9.81 13.19
N GLN A 149 6.67 9.15 13.03
CA GLN A 149 7.86 9.78 12.44
C GLN A 149 7.70 9.99 10.93
N PRO A 150 8.34 11.04 10.38
CA PRO A 150 8.40 11.24 8.93
C PRO A 150 9.02 10.04 8.23
N VAL A 151 8.27 9.47 7.27
CA VAL A 151 8.67 8.24 6.56
C VAL A 151 9.88 8.46 5.66
N ALA A 152 9.99 9.62 5.01
CA ALA A 152 11.06 9.88 4.07
C ALA A 152 12.46 9.73 4.71
N ALA A 153 12.67 10.27 5.89
CA ALA A 153 13.93 10.17 6.62
C ALA A 153 14.21 8.73 7.08
N ALA A 154 13.19 8.06 7.65
CA ALA A 154 13.30 6.68 8.11
C ALA A 154 13.58 5.70 6.95
N ALA A 155 12.91 5.87 5.81
CA ALA A 155 13.10 5.02 4.64
C ALA A 155 14.45 5.24 3.95
N ALA A 156 14.95 6.47 3.89
CA ALA A 156 16.22 6.81 3.23
C ALA A 156 17.40 6.05 3.83
N GLN A 157 17.40 5.85 5.15
CA GLN A 157 18.45 5.14 5.87
C GLN A 157 18.58 3.67 5.41
N TRP A 158 17.50 3.01 5.03
CA TRP A 158 17.46 1.57 4.75
C TRP A 158 17.31 1.23 3.27
N ARG A 159 17.09 2.23 2.42
CA ARG A 159 16.82 2.04 0.98
C ARG A 159 17.93 1.27 0.25
N SER A 160 19.16 1.42 0.65
CA SER A 160 20.33 0.73 0.07
C SER A 160 20.62 -0.64 0.69
N SER A 161 19.93 -1.01 1.75
CA SER A 161 20.07 -2.32 2.40
C SER A 161 19.78 -3.45 1.42
N PRO A 162 20.62 -4.51 1.35
CA PRO A 162 20.38 -5.67 0.49
C PRO A 162 18.99 -6.30 0.73
N ALA A 163 18.59 -6.46 1.98
CA ALA A 163 17.29 -7.04 2.34
C ALA A 163 16.11 -6.22 1.79
N VAL A 164 16.20 -4.89 1.79
CA VAL A 164 15.16 -4.01 1.23
C VAL A 164 15.14 -4.06 -0.30
N ARG A 165 16.30 -4.15 -0.94
CA ARG A 165 16.40 -4.28 -2.40
C ARG A 165 15.80 -5.59 -2.89
N GLU A 166 16.04 -6.69 -2.20
CA GLU A 166 15.49 -8.01 -2.54
C GLU A 166 13.97 -8.02 -2.51
N LEU A 167 13.33 -7.32 -1.58
CA LEU A 167 11.87 -7.20 -1.52
C LEU A 167 11.26 -6.58 -2.78
N GLY A 168 11.96 -5.68 -3.45
CA GLY A 168 11.53 -5.08 -4.73
C GLY A 168 11.78 -5.98 -5.93
N ASN A 169 12.78 -6.86 -5.88
CA ASN A 169 13.23 -7.70 -6.99
C ASN A 169 12.83 -9.17 -6.86
N GLU A 170 12.17 -9.55 -5.75
CA GLU A 170 11.76 -10.94 -5.55
C GLU A 170 10.76 -11.35 -6.63
N PRO A 171 11.07 -12.38 -7.46
CA PRO A 171 10.09 -12.93 -8.37
C PRO A 171 8.90 -13.49 -7.58
N PRO A 172 7.70 -13.57 -8.19
CA PRO A 172 6.55 -14.16 -7.52
C PRO A 172 6.95 -15.55 -7.04
N ARG A 173 6.71 -15.82 -5.75
CA ARG A 173 6.91 -17.16 -5.20
C ARG A 173 5.92 -18.07 -5.92
N GLY A 174 6.43 -18.77 -6.95
CA GLY A 174 5.71 -19.84 -7.55
C GLY A 174 5.43 -20.93 -6.49
N ASN A 175 4.20 -21.43 -6.49
CA ASN A 175 3.85 -22.64 -5.78
C ASN A 175 4.74 -23.79 -6.24
#